data_eb9d06614baee264aa544f98c0bf84c1
#
_entry.id   eb9d06614baee264aa544f98c0bf84c1
#
_cell.length_a   1.000
_cell.length_b   1.000
_cell.length_c   1.000
_cell.angle_alpha   90.00
_cell.angle_beta   90.00
_cell.angle_gamma   90.00
#
_symmetry.space_group_name_H-M   'P 1'
#
loop_
_entity.id
_entity.type
_entity.pdbx_description
1 polymer ?
#
loop_
_entity_poly.entity_id
_entity_poly.type
_entity_poly.pdbx_seq_one_letter_code
_entity_poly.pdbx_strand_id
1 'polypeptide(L)'
;MLLCGLGLGGYLAWELYGTDVVAGRAQDDLRERVVQAWADGEEAEPEVVLVRIPRFGPDWEKPVLTGLDDTVLARSIGRDPDNAGPGEVGNLVLAGHRVTHGSPFRRFLDLRAGDLVEVETRDAVHTYRLREDGRRTRVDFSASWPLQPVPEPGAGRERPSEALLTLITCSEIFHTDDRSVVTGVLVETHPKTS
;
A
#
# COMPACT_ATOMS: atom_id res chain seq x y z
N MET A 1 19.53 36.78 -0.90
CA MET A 1 18.17 36.26 -0.64
C MET A 1 17.50 35.58 -1.88
N LEU A 2 17.67 36.11 -3.10
CA LEU A 2 17.06 35.50 -4.30
C LEU A 2 17.56 34.07 -4.60
N LEU A 3 18.88 33.81 -4.45
CA LEU A 3 19.49 32.49 -4.67
C LEU A 3 19.03 31.43 -3.64
N CYS A 4 18.79 31.83 -2.39
CA CYS A 4 18.26 30.91 -1.36
C CYS A 4 16.80 30.55 -1.64
N GLY A 5 16.01 31.48 -2.17
CA GLY A 5 14.64 31.21 -2.58
C GLY A 5 14.54 30.29 -3.78
N LEU A 6 15.42 30.44 -4.77
CA LEU A 6 15.50 29.55 -5.92
C LEU A 6 15.98 28.13 -5.54
N GLY A 7 16.93 28.05 -4.61
CA GLY A 7 17.42 26.75 -4.11
C GLY A 7 16.32 26.00 -3.33
N LEU A 8 15.59 26.67 -2.45
CA LEU A 8 14.48 26.07 -1.71
C LEU A 8 13.33 25.67 -2.63
N GLY A 9 12.96 26.55 -3.58
CA GLY A 9 11.93 26.24 -4.57
C GLY A 9 12.29 25.05 -5.46
N GLY A 10 13.56 24.95 -5.89
CA GLY A 10 14.08 23.82 -6.64
C GLY A 10 14.08 22.51 -5.84
N TYR A 11 14.46 22.57 -4.56
CA TYR A 11 14.41 21.42 -3.64
C TYR A 11 12.97 20.92 -3.44
N LEU A 12 12.03 21.82 -3.17
CA LEU A 12 10.62 21.46 -3.01
C LEU A 12 10.01 20.87 -4.30
N ALA A 13 10.36 21.44 -5.45
CA ALA A 13 9.92 20.90 -6.73
C ALA A 13 10.51 19.51 -6.99
N TRP A 14 11.76 19.27 -6.62
CA TRP A 14 12.38 17.94 -6.72
C TRP A 14 11.70 16.94 -5.79
N GLU A 15 11.47 17.27 -4.52
CA GLU A 15 10.78 16.42 -3.55
C GLU A 15 9.36 16.04 -4.01
N LEU A 16 8.61 16.99 -4.57
CA LEU A 16 7.21 16.77 -4.95
C LEU A 16 7.03 16.13 -6.33
N TYR A 17 7.93 16.39 -7.28
CA TYR A 17 7.78 15.95 -8.66
C TYR A 17 8.92 15.04 -9.13
N GLY A 18 10.16 15.31 -8.72
CA GLY A 18 11.32 14.52 -9.13
C GLY A 18 11.28 13.12 -8.55
N THR A 19 10.96 12.99 -7.27
CA THR A 19 10.83 11.70 -6.61
C THR A 19 9.69 10.87 -7.20
N ASP A 20 8.57 11.49 -7.59
CA ASP A 20 7.45 10.80 -8.22
C ASP A 20 7.82 10.17 -9.57
N VAL A 21 8.59 10.88 -10.41
CA VAL A 21 9.02 10.36 -11.71
C VAL A 21 10.01 9.20 -11.56
N VAL A 22 10.97 9.33 -10.64
CA VAL A 22 11.99 8.28 -10.40
C VAL A 22 11.34 7.04 -9.81
N ALA A 23 10.50 7.21 -8.78
CA ALA A 23 9.81 6.09 -8.14
C ALA A 23 8.80 5.44 -9.09
N GLY A 24 8.09 6.22 -9.91
CA GLY A 24 7.16 5.69 -10.91
C GLY A 24 7.85 4.73 -11.88
N ARG A 25 8.98 5.13 -12.46
CA ARG A 25 9.75 4.26 -13.36
C ARG A 25 10.25 2.99 -12.67
N ALA A 26 10.76 3.12 -11.44
CA ALA A 26 11.22 1.97 -10.67
C ALA A 26 10.08 0.99 -10.34
N GLN A 27 8.86 1.49 -10.12
CA GLN A 27 7.67 0.67 -9.92
C GLN A 27 7.27 -0.07 -11.19
N ASP A 28 7.29 0.61 -12.34
CA ASP A 28 6.96 0.00 -13.63
C ASP A 28 7.97 -1.09 -14.00
N ASP A 29 9.28 -0.82 -13.85
CA ASP A 29 10.35 -1.81 -14.08
C ASP A 29 10.23 -3.01 -13.13
N LEU A 30 9.88 -2.78 -11.87
CA LEU A 30 9.68 -3.85 -10.89
C LEU A 30 8.46 -4.71 -11.26
N ARG A 31 7.36 -4.07 -11.61
CA ARG A 31 6.14 -4.74 -12.05
C ARG A 31 6.41 -5.65 -13.26
N GLU A 32 7.08 -5.13 -14.29
CA GLU A 32 7.43 -5.91 -15.50
C GLU A 32 8.26 -7.15 -15.16
N ARG A 33 9.27 -7.01 -14.30
CA ARG A 33 10.09 -8.15 -13.84
C ARG A 33 9.28 -9.20 -13.09
N VAL A 34 8.38 -8.76 -12.21
CA VAL A 34 7.50 -9.67 -11.45
C VAL A 34 6.59 -10.46 -12.37
N VAL A 35 5.92 -9.78 -13.30
CA VAL A 35 5.02 -10.42 -14.27
C VAL A 35 5.80 -11.41 -15.16
N GLN A 36 7.02 -11.04 -15.57
CA GLN A 36 7.86 -11.92 -16.38
C GLN A 36 8.31 -13.15 -15.57
N ALA A 37 8.80 -12.98 -14.33
CA ALA A 37 9.20 -14.10 -13.49
C ALA A 37 8.05 -15.09 -13.27
N TRP A 38 6.84 -14.59 -13.01
CA TRP A 38 5.67 -15.44 -12.84
C TRP A 38 5.28 -16.17 -14.15
N ALA A 39 5.41 -15.51 -15.30
CA ALA A 39 5.17 -16.13 -16.61
C ALA A 39 6.18 -17.24 -16.91
N ASP A 40 7.42 -17.11 -16.44
CA ASP A 40 8.48 -18.11 -16.57
C ASP A 40 8.39 -19.22 -15.49
N GLY A 41 7.41 -19.14 -14.59
CA GLY A 41 7.19 -20.10 -13.50
C GLY A 41 8.15 -19.92 -12.31
N GLU A 42 8.83 -18.77 -12.24
CA GLU A 42 9.79 -18.44 -11.20
C GLU A 42 9.15 -17.57 -10.11
N GLU A 43 9.72 -17.63 -8.89
CA GLU A 43 9.40 -16.67 -7.85
C GLU A 43 10.08 -15.32 -8.17
N ALA A 44 9.36 -14.22 -7.96
CA ALA A 44 9.96 -12.91 -8.08
C ALA A 44 10.89 -12.64 -6.89
N GLU A 45 12.11 -12.24 -7.18
CA GLU A 45 13.09 -11.82 -6.16
C GLU A 45 13.30 -10.29 -6.21
N PRO A 46 13.07 -9.55 -5.12
CA PRO A 46 12.50 -9.99 -3.83
C PRO A 46 11.04 -10.44 -3.96
N GLU A 47 10.52 -11.17 -2.96
CA GLU A 47 9.10 -11.55 -2.92
C GLU A 47 8.22 -10.30 -3.07
N VAL A 48 7.46 -10.25 -4.14
CA VAL A 48 6.63 -9.11 -4.52
C VAL A 48 5.23 -9.62 -4.85
N VAL A 49 4.23 -8.88 -4.41
CA VAL A 49 2.85 -9.05 -4.86
C VAL A 49 2.42 -7.81 -5.64
N LEU A 50 1.37 -7.91 -6.43
CA LEU A 50 0.78 -6.76 -7.11
C LEU A 50 -0.54 -6.38 -6.42
N VAL A 51 -0.78 -5.10 -6.26
CA VAL A 51 -2.05 -4.59 -5.74
C VAL A 51 -2.76 -3.76 -6.80
N ARG A 52 -4.07 -4.05 -7.00
CA ARG A 52 -4.97 -3.27 -7.85
C ARG A 52 -6.09 -2.68 -7.00
N ILE A 53 -6.39 -1.43 -7.25
CA ILE A 53 -7.52 -0.73 -6.62
C ILE A 53 -8.32 -0.06 -7.75
N PRO A 54 -9.40 -0.68 -8.23
CA PRO A 54 -10.18 -0.16 -9.39
C PRO A 54 -10.68 1.27 -9.20
N ARG A 55 -10.96 1.69 -7.95
CA ARG A 55 -11.29 3.07 -7.61
C ARG A 55 -10.23 4.08 -8.03
N PHE A 56 -8.96 3.70 -8.07
CA PHE A 56 -7.85 4.59 -8.44
C PHE A 56 -7.68 4.72 -9.96
N GLY A 57 -8.25 3.82 -10.72
CA GLY A 57 -8.25 3.78 -12.18
C GLY A 57 -8.25 2.36 -12.71
N PRO A 58 -8.69 2.13 -13.95
CA PRO A 58 -8.76 0.78 -14.52
C PRO A 58 -7.37 0.13 -14.68
N ASP A 59 -6.35 0.95 -14.93
CA ASP A 59 -4.98 0.48 -15.15
C ASP A 59 -4.08 0.70 -13.91
N TRP A 60 -4.69 1.08 -12.76
CA TRP A 60 -3.89 1.32 -11.56
C TRP A 60 -3.49 -0.02 -10.93
N GLU A 61 -2.22 -0.31 -11.01
CA GLU A 61 -1.58 -1.47 -10.41
C GLU A 61 -0.22 -1.08 -9.88
N LYS A 62 0.13 -1.54 -8.68
CA LYS A 62 1.42 -1.23 -8.04
C LYS A 62 2.04 -2.49 -7.43
N PRO A 63 3.38 -2.64 -7.56
CA PRO A 63 4.10 -3.68 -6.83
C PRO A 63 4.10 -3.36 -5.32
N VAL A 64 4.12 -4.41 -4.52
CA VAL A 64 4.23 -4.35 -3.07
C VAL A 64 5.48 -5.11 -2.65
N LEU A 65 6.37 -4.45 -1.97
CA LEU A 65 7.60 -5.00 -1.44
C LEU A 65 7.41 -5.42 0.03
N THR A 66 8.17 -6.39 0.48
CA THR A 66 8.19 -6.77 1.90
C THR A 66 9.04 -5.78 2.70
N GLY A 67 8.48 -5.22 3.77
CA GLY A 67 9.08 -4.21 4.66
C GLY A 67 8.28 -2.92 4.73
N LEU A 68 8.50 -2.16 5.82
CA LEU A 68 7.89 -0.84 6.04
C LEU A 68 8.94 0.25 6.29
N ASP A 69 10.22 -0.05 6.07
CA ASP A 69 11.29 0.95 6.21
C ASP A 69 11.27 1.98 5.06
N ASP A 70 11.98 3.08 5.27
CA ASP A 70 12.01 4.20 4.33
C ASP A 70 12.55 3.79 2.95
N THR A 71 13.44 2.80 2.88
CA THR A 71 14.02 2.31 1.62
C THR A 71 12.96 1.60 0.77
N VAL A 72 12.11 0.80 1.41
CA VAL A 72 10.99 0.10 0.78
C VAL A 72 9.92 1.11 0.36
N LEU A 73 9.48 1.96 1.28
CA LEU A 73 8.41 2.93 1.04
C LEU A 73 8.79 4.00 0.01
N ALA A 74 10.08 4.36 -0.09
CA ALA A 74 10.57 5.25 -1.16
C ALA A 74 10.46 4.64 -2.56
N ARG A 75 10.34 3.32 -2.68
CA ARG A 75 10.27 2.60 -3.96
C ARG A 75 8.85 2.22 -4.36
N SER A 76 8.01 1.83 -3.40
CA SER A 76 6.65 1.37 -3.69
C SER A 76 5.79 1.30 -2.42
N ILE A 77 4.72 0.49 -2.48
CA ILE A 77 3.93 0.09 -1.31
C ILE A 77 4.73 -0.96 -0.54
N GLY A 78 4.75 -0.84 0.78
CA GLY A 78 5.36 -1.81 1.68
C GLY A 78 4.32 -2.72 2.33
N ARG A 79 4.64 -4.01 2.49
CA ARG A 79 3.90 -4.99 3.30
C ARG A 79 4.63 -5.21 4.62
N ASP A 80 3.89 -5.19 5.71
CA ASP A 80 4.44 -5.54 7.02
C ASP A 80 4.77 -7.04 7.09
N PRO A 81 6.04 -7.44 7.25
CA PRO A 81 6.43 -8.84 7.30
C PRO A 81 5.99 -9.56 8.57
N ASP A 82 5.71 -8.84 9.65
CA ASP A 82 5.32 -9.40 10.95
C ASP A 82 3.81 -9.74 11.01
N ASN A 83 3.07 -9.40 9.97
CA ASN A 83 1.64 -9.63 9.83
C ASN A 83 1.32 -10.69 8.76
N ALA A 84 0.03 -11.05 8.65
CA ALA A 84 -0.44 -12.08 7.73
C ALA A 84 -0.10 -11.75 6.27
N GLY A 85 0.14 -12.78 5.48
CA GLY A 85 0.28 -12.71 4.03
C GLY A 85 -1.05 -12.56 3.30
N PRO A 86 -1.02 -12.37 1.97
CA PRO A 86 -2.23 -12.31 1.15
C PRO A 86 -3.08 -13.57 1.28
N GLY A 87 -4.38 -13.41 1.59
CA GLY A 87 -5.33 -14.51 1.74
C GLY A 87 -5.28 -15.26 3.06
N GLU A 88 -4.29 -15.01 3.91
CA GLU A 88 -4.14 -15.67 5.20
C GLU A 88 -5.07 -15.06 6.28
N VAL A 89 -5.47 -15.90 7.24
CA VAL A 89 -6.21 -15.43 8.43
C VAL A 89 -5.30 -14.54 9.26
N GLY A 90 -5.72 -13.32 9.49
CA GLY A 90 -4.94 -12.26 10.12
C GLY A 90 -5.06 -10.96 9.34
N ASN A 91 -4.17 -10.02 9.60
CA ASN A 91 -4.20 -8.68 9.03
C ASN A 91 -3.06 -8.50 8.01
N LEU A 92 -3.39 -8.45 6.73
CA LEU A 92 -2.45 -8.00 5.70
C LEU A 92 -2.32 -6.48 5.79
N VAL A 93 -1.15 -5.97 6.17
CA VAL A 93 -0.90 -4.54 6.31
C VAL A 93 -0.10 -4.01 5.12
N LEU A 94 -0.66 -3.03 4.42
CA LEU A 94 -0.04 -2.35 3.29
C LEU A 94 0.08 -0.85 3.59
N ALA A 95 1.30 -0.32 3.54
CA ALA A 95 1.58 1.10 3.74
C ALA A 95 2.22 1.72 2.51
N GLY A 96 1.92 2.99 2.24
CA GLY A 96 2.48 3.70 1.10
C GLY A 96 2.36 5.21 1.21
N HIS A 97 3.21 5.92 0.47
CA HIS A 97 3.18 7.37 0.41
C HIS A 97 1.94 7.91 -0.31
N ARG A 98 1.42 9.07 0.17
CA ARG A 98 0.30 9.75 -0.49
C ARG A 98 0.72 10.85 -1.45
N VAL A 99 1.85 11.52 -1.21
CA VAL A 99 2.26 12.73 -1.95
C VAL A 99 3.69 12.72 -2.49
N THR A 100 4.50 11.73 -2.15
CA THR A 100 5.91 11.61 -2.57
C THR A 100 6.20 10.20 -3.06
N HIS A 101 7.37 9.99 -3.68
CA HIS A 101 7.88 8.68 -4.05
C HIS A 101 6.88 7.88 -4.93
N GLY A 102 6.40 8.51 -6.02
CA GLY A 102 5.42 7.93 -6.93
C GLY A 102 3.98 7.96 -6.40
N SER A 103 3.79 8.47 -5.19
CA SER A 103 2.47 8.74 -4.58
C SER A 103 1.46 7.59 -4.79
N PRO A 104 1.81 6.33 -4.46
CA PRO A 104 0.95 5.18 -4.78
C PRO A 104 -0.45 5.35 -4.17
N PHE A 105 -0.56 5.97 -3.01
CA PHE A 105 -1.84 6.22 -2.33
C PHE A 105 -2.36 7.65 -2.49
N ARG A 106 -2.01 8.37 -3.57
CA ARG A 106 -2.49 9.73 -3.86
C ARG A 106 -4.01 9.87 -3.74
N ARG A 107 -4.74 8.87 -4.22
CA ARG A 107 -6.20 8.83 -4.23
C ARG A 107 -6.83 8.12 -3.02
N PHE A 108 -6.06 7.82 -1.99
CA PHE A 108 -6.51 7.10 -0.79
C PHE A 108 -7.81 7.66 -0.21
N LEU A 109 -7.94 8.98 -0.16
CA LEU A 109 -9.10 9.65 0.40
C LEU A 109 -10.36 9.56 -0.50
N ASP A 110 -10.25 9.00 -1.70
CA ASP A 110 -11.38 8.72 -2.60
C ASP A 110 -11.98 7.34 -2.37
N LEU A 111 -11.32 6.47 -1.58
CA LEU A 111 -11.82 5.15 -1.22
C LEU A 111 -13.18 5.24 -0.52
N ARG A 112 -14.02 4.24 -0.79
CA ARG A 112 -15.36 4.11 -0.22
C ARG A 112 -15.55 2.71 0.39
N ALA A 113 -16.39 2.62 1.40
CA ALA A 113 -16.88 1.35 1.88
C ALA A 113 -17.49 0.55 0.72
N GLY A 114 -17.12 -0.73 0.61
CA GLY A 114 -17.52 -1.61 -0.48
C GLY A 114 -16.59 -1.63 -1.70
N ASP A 115 -15.62 -0.72 -1.81
CA ASP A 115 -14.59 -0.80 -2.84
C ASP A 115 -13.77 -2.08 -2.70
N LEU A 116 -13.26 -2.56 -3.83
CA LEU A 116 -12.44 -3.76 -3.88
C LEU A 116 -10.97 -3.40 -3.97
N VAL A 117 -10.16 -4.23 -3.32
CA VAL A 117 -8.71 -4.24 -3.40
C VAL A 117 -8.30 -5.66 -3.76
N GLU A 118 -7.66 -5.81 -4.90
CA GLU A 118 -7.13 -7.09 -5.37
C GLU A 118 -5.65 -7.16 -5.05
N VAL A 119 -5.25 -8.24 -4.39
CA VAL A 119 -3.84 -8.53 -4.10
C VAL A 119 -3.48 -9.81 -4.85
N GLU A 120 -2.64 -9.66 -5.86
CA GLU A 120 -2.22 -10.72 -6.73
C GLU A 120 -0.87 -11.26 -6.30
N THR A 121 -0.83 -12.56 -6.04
CA THR A 121 0.38 -13.37 -5.84
C THR A 121 0.70 -14.15 -7.11
N ARG A 122 1.77 -14.92 -7.11
CA ARG A 122 2.06 -15.85 -8.20
C ARG A 122 0.89 -16.82 -8.43
N ASP A 123 0.30 -17.35 -7.36
CA ASP A 123 -0.60 -18.50 -7.43
C ASP A 123 -2.09 -18.14 -7.34
N ALA A 124 -2.42 -16.92 -6.91
CA ALA A 124 -3.81 -16.51 -6.70
C ALA A 124 -4.02 -14.99 -6.76
N VAL A 125 -5.28 -14.60 -6.95
CA VAL A 125 -5.77 -13.24 -6.74
C VAL A 125 -6.71 -13.24 -5.54
N HIS A 126 -6.37 -12.45 -4.53
CA HIS A 126 -7.13 -12.29 -3.29
C HIS A 126 -7.89 -10.97 -3.34
N THR A 127 -9.21 -11.00 -3.31
CA THR A 127 -10.07 -9.80 -3.36
C THR A 127 -10.59 -9.47 -1.98
N TYR A 128 -10.24 -8.28 -1.51
CA TYR A 128 -10.70 -7.72 -0.24
C TYR A 128 -11.75 -6.65 -0.51
N ARG A 129 -12.78 -6.59 0.34
CA ARG A 129 -13.79 -5.53 0.32
C ARG A 129 -13.56 -4.59 1.49
N LEU A 130 -13.44 -3.29 1.19
CA LEU A 130 -13.23 -2.26 2.20
C LEU A 130 -14.47 -2.06 3.07
N ARG A 131 -14.24 -1.88 4.37
CA ARG A 131 -15.29 -1.69 5.39
C ARG A 131 -15.69 -0.23 5.57
N GLU A 132 -14.82 0.71 5.14
CA GLU A 132 -14.99 2.14 5.42
C GLU A 132 -14.43 3.04 4.33
N ASP A 133 -14.80 4.33 4.40
CA ASP A 133 -14.30 5.35 3.48
C ASP A 133 -12.89 5.80 3.86
N GLY A 134 -12.07 6.17 2.89
CA GLY A 134 -10.69 6.62 3.08
C GLY A 134 -10.51 7.88 3.93
N ARG A 135 -11.60 8.64 4.16
CA ARG A 135 -11.62 9.84 5.01
C ARG A 135 -12.10 9.58 6.44
N ARG A 136 -12.59 8.37 6.73
CA ARG A 136 -13.31 8.10 7.96
C ARG A 136 -12.39 7.96 9.16
N THR A 137 -11.32 7.17 9.02
CA THR A 137 -10.47 6.80 10.13
C THR A 137 -9.13 7.50 10.02
N ARG A 138 -8.87 8.37 10.99
CA ARG A 138 -7.57 9.01 11.22
C ARG A 138 -7.04 8.56 12.58
N VAL A 139 -5.78 8.25 12.63
CA VAL A 139 -5.09 7.80 13.85
C VAL A 139 -3.80 8.58 14.02
N ASP A 140 -3.42 8.79 15.26
CA ASP A 140 -2.08 9.28 15.60
C ASP A 140 -1.03 8.27 15.14
N PHE A 141 0.16 8.75 14.76
CA PHE A 141 1.28 7.91 14.33
C PHE A 141 1.66 6.82 15.33
N SER A 142 1.48 7.10 16.62
CA SER A 142 1.76 6.15 17.70
C SER A 142 0.72 5.05 17.90
N ALA A 143 -0.43 5.15 17.21
CA ALA A 143 -1.49 4.15 17.31
C ALA A 143 -1.03 2.81 16.71
N SER A 144 -0.97 1.77 17.53
CA SER A 144 -0.51 0.44 17.11
C SER A 144 -1.63 -0.49 16.63
N TRP A 145 -2.90 -0.16 16.92
CA TRP A 145 -4.02 -1.05 16.59
C TRP A 145 -4.15 -1.37 15.08
N PRO A 146 -3.80 -0.47 14.13
CA PRO A 146 -3.90 -0.81 12.71
C PRO A 146 -2.94 -1.92 12.27
N LEU A 147 -1.87 -2.13 13.03
CA LEU A 147 -0.85 -3.15 12.78
C LEU A 147 -1.12 -4.46 13.56
N GLN A 148 -2.21 -4.53 14.32
CA GLN A 148 -2.53 -5.73 15.10
C GLN A 148 -3.22 -6.78 14.22
N PRO A 149 -3.19 -8.07 14.62
CA PRO A 149 -3.86 -9.14 13.89
C PRO A 149 -5.36 -8.92 13.68
N VAL A 150 -6.04 -8.23 14.63
CA VAL A 150 -7.39 -7.69 14.48
C VAL A 150 -7.27 -6.16 14.52
N PRO A 151 -7.40 -5.47 13.37
CA PRO A 151 -7.15 -4.03 13.27
C PRO A 151 -8.36 -3.20 13.74
N GLU A 152 -8.70 -3.33 15.02
CA GLU A 152 -9.80 -2.61 15.66
C GLU A 152 -9.34 -1.96 16.97
N PRO A 153 -9.75 -0.71 17.26
CA PRO A 153 -9.45 -0.08 18.54
C PRO A 153 -9.96 -0.92 19.71
N GLY A 154 -9.05 -1.33 20.59
CA GLY A 154 -9.41 -2.10 21.78
C GLY A 154 -9.43 -3.62 21.62
N ALA A 155 -9.26 -4.16 20.41
CA ALA A 155 -9.18 -5.61 20.18
C ALA A 155 -7.99 -6.27 20.92
N GLY A 156 -6.94 -5.52 21.18
CA GLY A 156 -5.79 -6.00 21.95
C GLY A 156 -5.12 -7.20 21.29
N ARG A 157 -5.10 -8.34 22.01
CA ARG A 157 -4.49 -9.59 21.51
C ARG A 157 -5.54 -10.61 21.04
N GLU A 158 -6.67 -10.16 20.55
CA GLU A 158 -7.66 -11.05 19.97
C GLU A 158 -7.05 -11.86 18.82
N ARG A 159 -7.48 -13.11 18.72
CA ARG A 159 -7.07 -13.96 17.61
C ARG A 159 -7.95 -13.66 16.40
N PRO A 160 -7.37 -13.39 15.24
CA PRO A 160 -8.15 -13.18 14.02
C PRO A 160 -8.86 -14.48 13.63
N SER A 161 -10.08 -14.35 13.13
CA SER A 161 -10.88 -15.43 12.55
C SER A 161 -11.13 -15.23 11.06
N GLU A 162 -10.77 -14.07 10.53
CA GLU A 162 -10.93 -13.68 9.13
C GLU A 162 -9.60 -13.26 8.53
N ALA A 163 -9.48 -13.35 7.21
CA ALA A 163 -8.39 -12.70 6.48
C ALA A 163 -8.75 -11.23 6.28
N LEU A 164 -8.00 -10.35 6.92
CA LEU A 164 -8.22 -8.90 6.96
C LEU A 164 -7.16 -8.16 6.15
N LEU A 165 -7.49 -6.95 5.75
CA LEU A 165 -6.60 -6.02 5.08
C LEU A 165 -6.60 -4.69 5.84
N THR A 166 -5.43 -4.08 6.00
CA THR A 166 -5.28 -2.70 6.44
C THR A 166 -4.45 -1.92 5.45
N LEU A 167 -5.00 -0.84 4.93
CA LEU A 167 -4.28 0.15 4.13
C LEU A 167 -3.95 1.35 4.99
N ILE A 168 -2.70 1.83 4.94
CA ILE A 168 -2.21 2.96 5.75
C ILE A 168 -1.47 3.97 4.88
N THR A 169 -1.74 5.26 5.07
CA THR A 169 -1.02 6.36 4.44
C THR A 169 -1.00 7.62 5.32
N CYS A 170 -0.19 8.62 4.95
CA CYS A 170 -0.22 9.92 5.62
C CYS A 170 -1.56 10.62 5.38
N SER A 171 -2.14 11.22 6.41
CA SER A 171 -3.44 11.92 6.33
C SER A 171 -3.37 13.24 5.59
N GLU A 172 -2.26 13.97 5.69
CA GLU A 172 -2.08 15.29 5.11
C GLU A 172 -0.89 15.35 4.14
N ILE A 173 -0.80 16.44 3.37
CA ILE A 173 0.24 16.67 2.37
C ILE A 173 1.58 17.01 3.01
N PHE A 174 1.56 17.73 4.12
CA PHE A 174 2.75 18.15 4.87
C PHE A 174 2.83 17.37 6.19
N HIS A 175 4.03 16.97 6.59
CA HIS A 175 4.39 16.23 7.78
C HIS A 175 3.35 16.34 8.90
N THR A 176 2.48 15.33 8.99
CA THR A 176 1.53 15.22 10.08
C THR A 176 1.78 13.92 10.82
N ASP A 177 1.58 13.97 12.12
CA ASP A 177 1.63 12.80 12.98
C ASP A 177 0.41 11.88 12.75
N ASP A 178 -0.53 12.28 11.86
CA ASP A 178 -1.75 11.54 11.56
C ASP A 178 -1.59 10.59 10.36
N ARG A 179 -2.20 9.43 10.48
CA ARG A 179 -2.34 8.43 9.41
C ARG A 179 -3.80 8.22 9.06
N SER A 180 -4.10 8.12 7.77
CA SER A 180 -5.39 7.61 7.30
C SER A 180 -5.32 6.10 7.18
N VAL A 181 -6.33 5.43 7.71
CA VAL A 181 -6.43 3.98 7.76
C VAL A 181 -7.75 3.54 7.16
N VAL A 182 -7.73 2.48 6.38
CA VAL A 182 -8.92 1.78 5.88
C VAL A 182 -8.72 0.29 6.08
N THR A 183 -9.74 -0.38 6.62
CA THR A 183 -9.74 -1.82 6.80
C THR A 183 -10.62 -2.52 5.76
N GLY A 184 -10.36 -3.78 5.52
CA GLY A 184 -11.13 -4.63 4.61
C GLY A 184 -11.15 -6.08 5.07
N VAL A 185 -11.98 -6.88 4.43
CA VAL A 185 -12.09 -8.33 4.66
C VAL A 185 -12.02 -9.06 3.34
N LEU A 186 -11.34 -10.20 3.33
CA LEU A 186 -11.27 -11.09 2.17
C LEU A 186 -12.68 -11.58 1.82
N VAL A 187 -13.06 -11.43 0.55
CA VAL A 187 -14.37 -11.88 0.05
C VAL A 187 -14.22 -12.95 -1.00
N GLU A 188 -13.07 -13.06 -1.65
CA GLU A 188 -12.85 -14.02 -2.71
C GLU A 188 -11.37 -14.33 -2.91
N THR A 189 -11.06 -15.56 -3.31
CA THR A 189 -9.73 -15.98 -3.76
C THR A 189 -9.89 -16.78 -5.05
N HIS A 190 -9.26 -16.31 -6.11
CA HIS A 190 -9.18 -16.98 -7.39
C HIS A 190 -7.79 -17.58 -7.60
N PRO A 191 -7.62 -18.91 -7.55
CA PRO A 191 -6.37 -19.54 -7.95
C PRO A 191 -6.06 -19.24 -9.42
N LYS A 192 -4.80 -18.96 -9.72
CA LYS A 192 -4.32 -18.89 -11.10
C LYS A 192 -4.08 -20.31 -11.62
N THR A 193 -4.59 -20.60 -12.78
CA THR A 193 -4.22 -21.83 -13.50
C THR A 193 -2.83 -21.65 -14.10
N SER A 194 -1.92 -22.52 -13.68
CA SER A 194 -0.57 -22.66 -14.27
C SER A 194 -0.66 -23.08 -15.72
#